data_13be036c27dd78af82198cdfec862316
#
_entry.id   13be036c27dd78af82198cdfec862316
#
_cell.length_a   1.000
_cell.length_b   1.000
_cell.length_c   1.000
_cell.angle_alpha   90.00
_cell.angle_beta   90.00
_cell.angle_gamma   90.00
#
_symmetry.space_group_name_H-M   'P 1'
#
loop_
_entity.id
_entity.type
_entity.pdbx_description
1 polymer ?
#
loop_
_entity_poly.entity_id
_entity_poly.type
_entity_poly.pdbx_seq_one_letter_code
_entity_poly.pdbx_strand_id
1 'polypeptide(L)'
;MRLSKCDEGLSGDINKLKFSLIGDPALRIAQPKYQIQCTALNQLPWTDSLYMKAGEKYTIKGKLTEKNQAIQNFNGFVEMVLWDAPSTKKTLANQSTSQPVEIQTQEQAIFKGKATVQNGVFEMSFIVPVTMPSSNIASLKLQLYAYNDTADASIQYQSIYIQGAVTQNQLDTIGPRINAYINTPFFKSGDWVSTPANLFVTLNDSAGILSSGNELGHDLKLIIDDTVAVSYNLN
;
A
#
# COMPACT_ATOMS: atom_id res chain seq x y z
N MET A 1 22.17 -2.42 6.56
CA MET A 1 21.78 -2.20 7.96
C MET A 1 22.72 -2.86 8.98
N ARG A 2 23.28 -4.01 8.71
CA ARG A 2 24.10 -4.78 9.63
C ARG A 2 25.57 -4.36 9.67
N LEU A 3 26.20 -4.11 8.52
CA LEU A 3 27.56 -3.57 8.44
C LEU A 3 27.63 -2.18 9.07
N SER A 4 26.63 -1.32 8.83
CA SER A 4 26.58 -0.01 9.44
C SER A 4 26.51 -0.04 10.98
N LYS A 5 25.80 -1.01 11.59
CA LYS A 5 25.78 -1.13 13.06
C LYS A 5 27.13 -1.59 13.64
N CYS A 6 27.88 -2.42 12.93
CA CYS A 6 29.22 -2.83 13.37
C CYS A 6 30.25 -1.70 13.21
N ASP A 7 30.21 -0.99 12.11
CA ASP A 7 31.11 0.15 11.84
C ASP A 7 30.84 1.35 12.74
N GLU A 8 29.57 1.64 13.01
CA GLU A 8 29.18 2.72 13.88
C GLU A 8 29.41 2.43 15.38
N GLY A 9 29.52 1.16 15.78
CA GLY A 9 29.84 0.74 17.15
C GLY A 9 31.22 1.20 17.64
N LEU A 10 32.11 1.59 16.72
CA LEU A 10 33.44 2.10 17.04
C LEU A 10 33.49 3.59 17.34
N SER A 11 32.42 4.33 17.14
CA SER A 11 32.35 5.78 17.37
C SER A 11 31.66 6.13 18.70
N GLY A 12 32.28 5.96 19.82
CA GLY A 12 32.03 6.55 21.16
C GLY A 12 30.60 6.85 21.67
N ASP A 13 29.55 6.55 20.92
CA ASP A 13 28.15 6.79 21.34
C ASP A 13 27.64 5.63 22.23
N ILE A 14 27.47 5.92 23.51
CA ILE A 14 26.98 4.99 24.53
C ILE A 14 25.65 4.32 24.11
N ASN A 15 24.79 4.99 23.35
CA ASN A 15 23.51 4.42 22.92
C ASN A 15 23.70 3.24 21.95
N LYS A 16 24.78 3.23 21.19
CA LYS A 16 25.10 2.11 20.28
C LYS A 16 25.47 0.85 21.02
N LEU A 17 26.05 0.97 22.20
CA LEU A 17 26.40 -0.17 23.06
C LEU A 17 25.18 -0.83 23.72
N LYS A 18 24.02 -0.15 23.73
CA LYS A 18 22.77 -0.67 24.31
C LYS A 18 22.01 -1.60 23.36
N PHE A 19 22.43 -1.73 22.11
CA PHE A 19 21.77 -2.57 21.12
C PHE A 19 22.55 -3.84 20.88
N SER A 20 21.97 -4.97 21.20
CA SER A 20 22.51 -6.29 20.90
C SER A 20 21.86 -6.86 19.64
N LEU A 21 22.66 -7.44 18.74
CA LEU A 21 22.15 -8.21 17.63
C LEU A 21 21.72 -9.59 18.13
N ILE A 22 20.40 -9.84 18.15
CA ILE A 22 19.86 -11.16 18.45
C ILE A 22 19.72 -11.91 17.11
N GLY A 23 20.47 -12.97 16.93
CA GLY A 23 20.47 -13.80 15.72
C GLY A 23 21.86 -14.04 15.15
N ASP A 24 21.91 -14.85 14.09
CA ASP A 24 23.16 -15.14 13.39
C ASP A 24 23.67 -13.91 12.63
N PRO A 25 24.89 -13.41 12.97
CA PRO A 25 25.48 -12.32 12.20
C PRO A 25 25.79 -12.69 10.74
N ALA A 26 25.87 -13.94 10.33
CA ALA A 26 26.10 -14.36 8.95
C ALA A 26 24.80 -14.45 8.13
N LEU A 27 23.63 -14.34 8.77
CA LEU A 27 22.35 -14.40 8.07
C LEU A 27 22.22 -13.25 7.06
N ARG A 28 22.00 -13.59 5.81
CA ARG A 28 21.69 -12.61 4.77
C ARG A 28 20.22 -12.24 4.88
N ILE A 29 19.95 -10.94 4.92
CA ILE A 29 18.57 -10.42 4.81
C ILE A 29 18.09 -10.80 3.41
N ALA A 30 16.92 -11.43 3.34
CA ALA A 30 16.28 -11.74 2.06
C ALA A 30 16.04 -10.42 1.29
N GLN A 31 16.38 -10.45 0.01
CA GLN A 31 16.11 -9.35 -0.92
C GLN A 31 15.28 -9.90 -2.07
N PRO A 32 14.38 -9.11 -2.63
CA PRO A 32 13.61 -9.52 -3.79
C PRO A 32 14.53 -9.99 -4.92
N LYS A 33 14.16 -11.10 -5.55
CA LYS A 33 14.94 -11.70 -6.65
C LYS A 33 14.91 -10.82 -7.88
N TYR A 34 13.75 -10.21 -8.14
CA TYR A 34 13.49 -9.42 -9.32
C TYR A 34 13.20 -7.96 -8.96
N GLN A 35 13.16 -7.12 -9.98
CA GLN A 35 12.77 -5.70 -9.86
C GLN A 35 11.47 -5.46 -10.62
N ILE A 36 10.70 -4.49 -10.15
CA ILE A 36 9.53 -3.98 -10.87
C ILE A 36 9.94 -2.70 -11.59
N GLN A 37 9.53 -2.57 -12.83
CA GLN A 37 9.66 -1.35 -13.60
C GLN A 37 8.28 -0.91 -14.07
N CYS A 38 7.80 0.25 -13.59
CA CYS A 38 6.63 0.88 -14.16
C CYS A 38 6.99 1.43 -15.56
N THR A 39 6.12 1.23 -16.53
CA THR A 39 6.36 1.59 -17.92
C THR A 39 5.46 2.72 -18.39
N ALA A 40 4.25 2.82 -17.82
CA ALA A 40 3.31 3.88 -18.19
C ALA A 40 2.36 4.21 -17.03
N LEU A 41 1.91 5.46 -17.03
CA LEU A 41 0.76 5.94 -16.27
C LEU A 41 -0.31 6.33 -17.29
N ASN A 42 -1.47 5.68 -17.23
CA ASN A 42 -2.47 5.71 -18.30
C ASN A 42 -1.83 5.26 -19.63
N GLN A 43 -1.81 6.13 -20.64
CA GLN A 43 -1.20 5.87 -21.94
C GLN A 43 0.14 6.61 -22.13
N LEU A 44 0.56 7.37 -21.13
CA LEU A 44 1.79 8.15 -21.17
C LEU A 44 2.97 7.35 -20.60
N PRO A 45 4.17 7.48 -21.17
CA PRO A 45 5.36 6.85 -20.59
C PRO A 45 5.59 7.24 -19.14
N TRP A 46 6.11 6.31 -18.36
CA TRP A 46 6.50 6.59 -16.96
C TRP A 46 7.65 7.60 -16.93
N THR A 47 7.55 8.60 -16.03
CA THR A 47 8.54 9.65 -15.84
C THR A 47 9.01 9.71 -14.39
N ASP A 48 10.13 10.37 -14.14
CA ASP A 48 10.70 10.51 -12.80
C ASP A 48 9.81 11.31 -11.83
N SER A 49 8.99 12.21 -12.36
CA SER A 49 7.99 12.95 -11.60
C SER A 49 6.62 12.78 -12.22
N LEU A 50 5.64 12.41 -11.41
CA LEU A 50 4.28 12.17 -11.83
C LEU A 50 3.35 13.21 -11.19
N TYR A 51 2.40 13.68 -11.97
CA TYR A 51 1.37 14.61 -11.54
C TYR A 51 -0.01 13.99 -11.75
N MET A 52 -0.77 13.91 -10.67
CA MET A 52 -2.09 13.31 -10.65
C MET A 52 -3.11 14.36 -10.20
N LYS A 53 -4.38 14.15 -10.50
CA LYS A 53 -5.49 14.97 -10.00
C LYS A 53 -6.31 14.18 -9.00
N ALA A 54 -6.75 14.83 -7.95
CA ALA A 54 -7.70 14.25 -7.01
C ALA A 54 -9.03 13.91 -7.72
N GLY A 55 -9.59 12.75 -7.45
CA GLY A 55 -10.80 12.22 -8.07
C GLY A 55 -10.60 11.59 -9.46
N GLU A 56 -9.39 11.62 -10.03
CA GLU A 56 -9.13 11.04 -11.34
C GLU A 56 -8.70 9.58 -11.25
N LYS A 57 -9.12 8.77 -12.24
CA LYS A 57 -8.72 7.38 -12.40
C LYS A 57 -7.38 7.29 -13.13
N TYR A 58 -6.48 6.51 -12.58
CA TYR A 58 -5.18 6.21 -13.15
C TYR A 58 -4.99 4.73 -13.36
N THR A 59 -4.28 4.37 -14.42
CA THR A 59 -3.88 3.00 -14.74
C THR A 59 -2.37 2.94 -14.85
N ILE A 60 -1.73 2.16 -13.98
CA ILE A 60 -0.30 1.89 -14.01
C ILE A 60 -0.06 0.60 -14.77
N LYS A 61 0.86 0.65 -15.74
CA LYS A 61 1.40 -0.53 -16.42
C LYS A 61 2.85 -0.73 -15.98
N GLY A 62 3.21 -1.98 -15.78
CA GLY A 62 4.56 -2.33 -15.37
C GLY A 62 4.97 -3.72 -15.83
N LYS A 63 6.25 -3.98 -15.68
CA LYS A 63 6.87 -5.27 -15.97
C LYS A 63 7.89 -5.64 -14.89
N LEU A 64 8.15 -6.92 -14.77
CA LEU A 64 9.23 -7.44 -13.94
C LEU A 64 10.51 -7.56 -14.76
N THR A 65 11.64 -7.27 -14.11
CA THR A 65 12.96 -7.31 -14.74
C THR A 65 13.97 -8.01 -13.85
N GLU A 66 14.94 -8.66 -14.49
CA GLU A 66 16.18 -9.12 -13.89
C GLU A 66 17.36 -8.50 -14.64
N LYS A 67 18.22 -7.76 -13.93
CA LYS A 67 19.35 -7.04 -14.53
C LYS A 67 18.95 -6.18 -15.74
N ASN A 68 17.82 -5.47 -15.64
CA ASN A 68 17.20 -4.63 -16.66
C ASN A 68 16.60 -5.38 -17.89
N GLN A 69 16.57 -6.71 -17.87
CA GLN A 69 15.91 -7.50 -18.91
C GLN A 69 14.52 -7.93 -18.46
N ALA A 70 13.53 -7.81 -19.33
CA ALA A 70 12.15 -8.20 -19.04
C ALA A 70 12.05 -9.72 -18.81
N ILE A 71 11.33 -10.11 -17.77
CA ILE A 71 11.04 -11.51 -17.43
C ILE A 71 9.69 -11.88 -18.05
N GLN A 72 9.64 -12.97 -18.80
CA GLN A 72 8.40 -13.43 -19.46
C GLN A 72 7.76 -14.65 -18.79
N ASN A 73 8.44 -15.28 -17.85
CA ASN A 73 7.97 -16.52 -17.20
C ASN A 73 7.48 -16.32 -15.77
N PHE A 74 7.19 -15.08 -15.36
CA PHE A 74 6.63 -14.80 -14.04
C PHE A 74 5.11 -14.65 -14.13
N ASN A 75 4.38 -15.55 -13.48
CA ASN A 75 2.95 -15.47 -13.26
C ASN A 75 2.68 -15.45 -11.76
N GLY A 76 1.86 -14.50 -11.30
CA GLY A 76 1.60 -14.28 -9.88
C GLY A 76 0.72 -13.07 -9.65
N PHE A 77 1.02 -12.36 -8.58
CA PHE A 77 0.28 -11.17 -8.17
C PHE A 77 1.21 -10.00 -7.95
N VAL A 78 0.68 -8.79 -8.10
CA VAL A 78 1.31 -7.55 -7.66
C VAL A 78 0.36 -6.83 -6.71
N GLU A 79 0.88 -6.43 -5.57
CA GLU A 79 0.21 -5.57 -4.60
C GLU A 79 0.78 -4.16 -4.71
N MET A 80 -0.10 -3.18 -4.65
CA MET A 80 0.22 -1.77 -4.71
C MET A 80 -0.29 -1.06 -3.47
N VAL A 81 0.55 -0.24 -2.88
CA VAL A 81 0.16 0.70 -1.83
C VAL A 81 0.58 2.10 -2.25
N LEU A 82 -0.37 3.01 -2.29
CA LEU A 82 -0.12 4.43 -2.47
C LEU A 82 -0.26 5.11 -1.10
N TRP A 83 0.82 5.67 -0.61
CA TRP A 83 0.89 6.35 0.67
C TRP A 83 0.72 7.85 0.49
N ASP A 84 0.06 8.46 1.46
CA ASP A 84 -0.09 9.91 1.53
C ASP A 84 1.27 10.61 1.65
N ALA A 85 1.24 11.92 1.51
CA ALA A 85 2.40 12.78 1.74
C ALA A 85 2.91 12.66 3.19
N PRO A 86 4.21 12.89 3.44
CA PRO A 86 4.75 12.88 4.78
C PRO A 86 4.05 13.90 5.69
N SER A 87 3.76 13.48 6.91
CA SER A 87 3.23 14.32 7.98
C SER A 87 4.24 14.45 9.12
N THR A 88 4.25 15.60 9.77
CA THR A 88 5.12 15.84 10.93
C THR A 88 4.44 15.34 12.20
N LYS A 89 5.09 14.43 12.91
CA LYS A 89 4.70 14.00 14.25
C LYS A 89 5.74 14.40 15.28
N LYS A 90 5.31 14.63 16.52
CA LYS A 90 6.21 14.89 17.64
C LYS A 90 6.28 13.67 18.54
N THR A 91 7.48 13.32 18.97
CA THR A 91 7.68 12.28 19.99
C THR A 91 7.11 12.71 21.33
N LEU A 92 6.71 11.75 22.16
CA LEU A 92 6.00 12.02 23.42
C LEU A 92 6.87 12.61 24.53
N ALA A 93 8.22 12.54 24.44
CA ALA A 93 9.12 13.01 25.48
C ALA A 93 8.74 12.51 26.91
N ASN A 94 8.59 11.20 27.07
CA ASN A 94 8.05 10.57 28.29
C ASN A 94 8.96 10.67 29.53
N GLN A 95 10.20 11.10 29.40
CA GLN A 95 11.13 11.30 30.50
C GLN A 95 11.32 12.78 30.78
N SER A 96 11.52 13.16 32.03
CA SER A 96 11.68 14.56 32.46
C SER A 96 12.82 15.31 31.78
N THR A 97 13.82 14.58 31.28
CA THR A 97 14.99 15.13 30.56
C THR A 97 14.85 15.06 29.03
N SER A 98 13.79 14.43 28.52
CA SER A 98 13.55 14.30 27.10
C SER A 98 12.89 15.55 26.53
N GLN A 99 13.28 15.93 25.32
CA GLN A 99 12.59 16.95 24.55
C GLN A 99 11.81 16.33 23.41
N PRO A 100 10.61 16.84 23.06
CA PRO A 100 9.90 16.42 21.88
C PRO A 100 10.74 16.64 20.63
N VAL A 101 10.84 15.62 19.78
CA VAL A 101 11.53 15.69 18.49
C VAL A 101 10.50 15.57 17.38
N GLU A 102 10.58 16.42 16.38
CA GLU A 102 9.76 16.33 15.17
C GLU A 102 10.33 15.26 14.24
N ILE A 103 9.45 14.35 13.82
CA ILE A 103 9.77 13.29 12.86
C ILE A 103 8.80 13.37 11.68
N GLN A 104 9.31 13.10 10.49
CA GLN A 104 8.46 12.94 9.30
C GLN A 104 8.03 11.48 9.20
N THR A 105 6.73 11.25 9.14
CA THR A 105 6.14 9.92 8.97
C THR A 105 5.26 9.88 7.73
N GLN A 106 5.20 8.74 7.07
CA GLN A 106 4.36 8.51 5.90
C GLN A 106 3.66 7.16 6.11
N GLU A 107 2.59 7.18 6.88
CA GLU A 107 1.95 5.98 7.43
C GLU A 107 0.55 5.74 6.88
N GLN A 108 -0.07 6.77 6.28
CA GLN A 108 -1.43 6.68 5.80
C GLN A 108 -1.47 6.15 4.37
N ALA A 109 -2.06 4.97 4.18
CA ALA A 109 -2.32 4.45 2.85
C ALA A 109 -3.60 5.06 2.29
N ILE A 110 -3.52 5.70 1.13
CA ILE A 110 -4.67 6.26 0.41
C ILE A 110 -5.25 5.29 -0.61
N PHE A 111 -4.48 4.29 -1.01
CA PHE A 111 -4.95 3.20 -1.84
C PHE A 111 -4.14 1.94 -1.56
N LYS A 112 -4.82 0.79 -1.51
CA LYS A 112 -4.22 -0.54 -1.58
C LYS A 112 -4.98 -1.38 -2.60
N GLY A 113 -4.25 -2.10 -3.43
CA GLY A 113 -4.87 -2.93 -4.45
C GLY A 113 -3.98 -4.09 -4.84
N LYS A 114 -4.59 -5.06 -5.51
CA LYS A 114 -3.93 -6.26 -6.01
C LYS A 114 -4.34 -6.52 -7.46
N ALA A 115 -3.38 -6.87 -8.30
CA ALA A 115 -3.61 -7.26 -9.68
C ALA A 115 -2.83 -8.53 -10.02
N THR A 116 -3.22 -9.18 -11.11
CA THR A 116 -2.51 -10.35 -11.63
C THR A 116 -1.32 -9.92 -12.47
N VAL A 117 -0.20 -10.62 -12.29
CA VAL A 117 0.95 -10.55 -13.17
C VAL A 117 0.91 -11.74 -14.11
N GLN A 118 0.93 -11.50 -15.42
CA GLN A 118 0.98 -12.53 -16.46
C GLN A 118 2.18 -12.30 -17.36
N ASN A 119 2.99 -13.33 -17.57
CA ASN A 119 4.20 -13.25 -18.38
C ASN A 119 5.11 -12.05 -18.00
N GLY A 120 5.22 -11.78 -16.70
CA GLY A 120 6.03 -10.71 -16.15
C GLY A 120 5.49 -9.30 -16.37
N VAL A 121 4.25 -9.13 -16.84
CA VAL A 121 3.61 -7.82 -17.02
C VAL A 121 2.34 -7.70 -16.19
N PHE A 122 2.00 -6.49 -15.80
CA PHE A 122 0.78 -6.20 -15.06
C PHE A 122 0.18 -4.85 -15.44
N GLU A 123 -1.10 -4.73 -15.15
CA GLU A 123 -1.84 -3.48 -15.24
C GLU A 123 -2.74 -3.35 -14.01
N MET A 124 -2.76 -2.17 -13.39
CA MET A 124 -3.58 -1.88 -12.22
C MET A 124 -4.18 -0.49 -12.32
N SER A 125 -5.48 -0.38 -12.05
CA SER A 125 -6.20 0.89 -12.01
C SER A 125 -6.57 1.27 -10.59
N PHE A 126 -6.57 2.58 -10.30
CA PHE A 126 -7.00 3.16 -9.03
C PHE A 126 -7.53 4.56 -9.22
N ILE A 127 -8.26 5.06 -8.23
CA ILE A 127 -8.69 6.46 -8.18
C ILE A 127 -7.94 7.16 -7.04
N VAL A 128 -7.48 8.37 -7.31
CA VAL A 128 -6.95 9.26 -6.28
C VAL A 128 -8.15 9.86 -5.52
N PRO A 129 -8.22 9.75 -4.17
CA PRO A 129 -9.32 10.32 -3.42
C PRO A 129 -9.53 11.82 -3.69
N VAL A 130 -10.79 12.25 -3.76
CA VAL A 130 -11.14 13.65 -4.08
C VAL A 130 -10.73 14.63 -3.00
N THR A 131 -10.58 14.17 -1.77
CA THR A 131 -10.18 14.94 -0.60
C THR A 131 -8.67 15.22 -0.54
N MET A 132 -7.89 14.63 -1.44
CA MET A 132 -6.44 14.84 -1.45
C MET A 132 -6.10 16.29 -1.77
N PRO A 133 -5.33 16.96 -0.88
CA PRO A 133 -4.95 18.34 -1.11
C PRO A 133 -3.96 18.45 -2.29
N SER A 134 -4.13 19.49 -3.09
CA SER A 134 -3.14 19.82 -4.14
C SER A 134 -1.83 20.26 -3.51
N SER A 135 -0.73 19.64 -3.87
CA SER A 135 0.62 20.00 -3.41
C SER A 135 1.67 19.67 -4.47
N ASN A 136 2.53 20.63 -4.72
CA ASN A 136 3.71 20.46 -5.58
C ASN A 136 4.97 20.15 -4.77
N ILE A 137 4.88 20.14 -3.44
CA ILE A 137 6.05 20.02 -2.54
C ILE A 137 6.00 18.66 -1.82
N ALA A 138 4.83 18.28 -1.32
CA ALA A 138 4.66 17.03 -0.60
C ALA A 138 4.36 15.90 -1.60
N SER A 139 5.24 14.92 -1.68
CA SER A 139 5.11 13.80 -2.61
C SER A 139 4.50 12.59 -1.95
N LEU A 140 3.62 11.93 -2.69
CA LEU A 140 3.12 10.59 -2.38
C LEU A 140 4.23 9.56 -2.57
N LYS A 141 4.07 8.40 -1.93
CA LYS A 141 4.96 7.25 -2.07
C LYS A 141 4.17 6.07 -2.62
N LEU A 142 4.58 5.55 -3.76
CA LEU A 142 4.04 4.34 -4.36
C LEU A 142 4.95 3.17 -4.05
N GLN A 143 4.41 2.12 -3.46
CA GLN A 143 5.09 0.85 -3.26
C GLN A 143 4.41 -0.24 -4.06
N LEU A 144 5.20 -1.07 -4.75
CA LEU A 144 4.74 -2.23 -5.47
C LEU A 144 5.52 -3.45 -4.99
N TYR A 145 4.82 -4.54 -4.75
CA TYR A 145 5.39 -5.83 -4.39
C TYR A 145 4.73 -6.92 -5.21
N ALA A 146 5.50 -7.59 -6.03
CA ALA A 146 5.02 -8.71 -6.83
C ALA A 146 5.58 -10.01 -6.29
N TYR A 147 4.78 -11.07 -6.28
CA TYR A 147 5.16 -12.36 -5.76
C TYR A 147 4.42 -13.52 -6.42
N ASN A 148 5.07 -14.66 -6.38
CA ASN A 148 4.50 -15.99 -6.62
C ASN A 148 5.15 -16.99 -5.65
N ASP A 149 4.92 -18.29 -5.83
CA ASP A 149 5.42 -19.33 -4.91
C ASP A 149 6.95 -19.46 -4.88
N THR A 150 7.68 -18.89 -5.85
CA THR A 150 9.11 -19.11 -6.02
C THR A 150 9.97 -17.86 -6.01
N ALA A 151 9.40 -16.70 -6.24
CA ALA A 151 10.14 -15.46 -6.39
C ALA A 151 9.28 -14.24 -6.11
N ASP A 152 9.96 -13.15 -5.79
CA ASP A 152 9.34 -11.86 -5.54
C ASP A 152 10.10 -10.72 -6.23
N ALA A 153 9.45 -9.57 -6.29
CA ALA A 153 9.99 -8.32 -6.83
C ALA A 153 9.42 -7.14 -6.06
N SER A 154 10.18 -6.08 -5.89
CA SER A 154 9.68 -4.86 -5.26
C SER A 154 10.25 -3.61 -5.89
N ILE A 155 9.52 -2.50 -5.77
CA ILE A 155 9.97 -1.16 -6.09
C ILE A 155 9.24 -0.14 -5.23
N GLN A 156 9.88 1.00 -5.00
CA GLN A 156 9.27 2.17 -4.40
C GLN A 156 9.56 3.38 -5.28
N TYR A 157 8.51 4.14 -5.57
CA TYR A 157 8.60 5.43 -6.24
C TYR A 157 8.19 6.55 -5.30
N GLN A 158 8.87 7.67 -5.42
CA GLN A 158 8.56 8.94 -4.81
C GLN A 158 8.41 9.98 -5.94
N SER A 159 8.24 11.26 -5.59
CA SER A 159 8.02 12.32 -6.59
C SER A 159 6.70 12.18 -7.36
N ILE A 160 5.66 11.78 -6.66
CA ILE A 160 4.27 11.74 -7.15
C ILE A 160 3.51 12.87 -6.46
N TYR A 161 2.92 13.77 -7.22
CA TYR A 161 2.30 15.00 -6.72
C TYR A 161 0.84 15.08 -7.12
N ILE A 162 0.01 15.67 -6.27
CA ILE A 162 -1.39 15.96 -6.59
C ILE A 162 -1.50 17.40 -7.09
N GLN A 163 -1.90 17.58 -8.33
CA GLN A 163 -2.10 18.89 -8.95
C GLN A 163 -3.54 19.08 -9.38
N GLY A 164 -4.33 19.76 -8.54
CA GLY A 164 -5.74 20.02 -8.81
C GLY A 164 -6.64 18.82 -8.52
N ALA A 165 -7.89 18.97 -8.89
CA ALA A 165 -8.94 17.97 -8.77
C ALA A 165 -9.79 17.93 -10.03
N VAL A 166 -10.45 16.79 -10.28
CA VAL A 166 -11.45 16.68 -11.34
C VAL A 166 -12.70 17.48 -10.98
N THR A 167 -13.45 17.91 -12.00
CA THR A 167 -14.76 18.54 -11.79
C THR A 167 -15.75 17.50 -11.29
N GLN A 168 -16.75 17.94 -10.53
CA GLN A 168 -17.73 17.06 -9.90
C GLN A 168 -18.44 16.10 -10.87
N ASN A 169 -18.59 16.46 -12.14
CA ASN A 169 -19.23 15.64 -13.17
C ASN A 169 -18.39 14.45 -13.65
N GLN A 170 -17.13 14.35 -13.21
CA GLN A 170 -16.20 13.25 -13.56
C GLN A 170 -15.97 12.28 -12.40
N LEU A 171 -16.62 12.52 -11.25
CA LEU A 171 -16.53 11.64 -10.09
C LEU A 171 -17.30 10.34 -10.35
N ASP A 172 -16.75 9.23 -9.89
CA ASP A 172 -17.47 7.98 -9.84
C ASP A 172 -18.56 8.07 -8.75
N THR A 173 -19.78 7.78 -9.14
CA THR A 173 -20.95 7.78 -8.25
C THR A 173 -21.52 6.37 -8.04
N ILE A 174 -20.88 5.36 -8.61
CA ILE A 174 -21.31 3.95 -8.50
C ILE A 174 -20.51 3.32 -7.37
N GLY A 175 -21.20 2.85 -6.33
CA GLY A 175 -20.55 2.16 -5.23
C GLY A 175 -20.10 0.74 -5.58
N PRO A 176 -19.19 0.13 -4.76
CA PRO A 176 -18.67 -1.20 -4.99
C PRO A 176 -19.76 -2.26 -4.92
N ARG A 177 -19.64 -3.27 -5.79
CA ARG A 177 -20.44 -4.49 -5.71
C ARG A 177 -19.91 -5.36 -4.58
N ILE A 178 -20.77 -5.66 -3.61
CA ILE A 178 -20.45 -6.48 -2.44
C ILE A 178 -21.01 -7.89 -2.66
N ASN A 179 -20.20 -8.91 -2.48
CA ASN A 179 -20.61 -10.29 -2.41
C ASN A 179 -20.09 -10.89 -1.10
N ALA A 180 -20.99 -11.41 -0.27
CA ALA A 180 -20.67 -11.97 1.04
C ALA A 180 -21.33 -13.32 1.23
N TYR A 181 -20.60 -14.26 1.85
CA TYR A 181 -21.11 -15.58 2.24
C TYR A 181 -20.39 -16.13 3.45
N ILE A 182 -21.01 -17.09 4.14
CA ILE A 182 -20.43 -17.76 5.31
C ILE A 182 -20.01 -19.17 4.92
N ASN A 183 -18.77 -19.53 5.20
CA ASN A 183 -18.11 -20.82 4.97
C ASN A 183 -18.07 -21.29 3.50
N THR A 184 -19.13 -21.11 2.74
CA THR A 184 -19.26 -21.62 1.36
C THR A 184 -19.99 -20.64 0.46
N PRO A 185 -19.60 -20.51 -0.83
CA PRO A 185 -20.30 -19.66 -1.80
C PRO A 185 -21.77 -20.06 -2.03
N PHE A 186 -22.16 -21.26 -1.62
CA PHE A 186 -23.55 -21.77 -1.75
C PHE A 186 -24.43 -21.42 -0.55
N PHE A 187 -23.87 -20.74 0.48
CA PHE A 187 -24.60 -20.32 1.68
C PHE A 187 -25.81 -19.46 1.31
N LYS A 188 -26.95 -19.76 1.91
CA LYS A 188 -28.19 -18.99 1.78
C LYS A 188 -28.61 -18.46 3.15
N SER A 189 -29.31 -17.34 3.13
CA SER A 189 -29.88 -16.79 4.36
C SER A 189 -30.81 -17.81 5.04
N GLY A 190 -30.54 -18.06 6.33
CA GLY A 190 -31.25 -19.07 7.13
C GLY A 190 -30.61 -20.44 7.18
N ASP A 191 -29.50 -20.67 6.45
CA ASP A 191 -28.76 -21.93 6.55
C ASP A 191 -28.04 -22.07 7.90
N TRP A 192 -27.85 -23.32 8.33
CA TRP A 192 -27.08 -23.62 9.52
C TRP A 192 -25.58 -23.37 9.29
N VAL A 193 -24.94 -22.74 10.26
CA VAL A 193 -23.51 -22.40 10.21
C VAL A 193 -22.76 -23.24 11.23
N SER A 194 -21.67 -23.89 10.79
CA SER A 194 -20.76 -24.60 11.70
C SER A 194 -19.87 -23.63 12.46
N THR A 195 -19.47 -23.99 13.67
CA THR A 195 -18.50 -23.24 14.47
C THR A 195 -17.11 -23.88 14.35
N PRO A 196 -16.04 -23.09 14.06
CA PRO A 196 -16.03 -21.66 13.81
C PRO A 196 -16.60 -21.27 12.43
N ALA A 197 -17.27 -20.12 12.36
CA ALA A 197 -17.79 -19.55 11.13
C ALA A 197 -16.78 -18.60 10.49
N ASN A 198 -16.57 -18.73 9.18
CA ASN A 198 -15.75 -17.81 8.42
C ASN A 198 -16.64 -16.97 7.49
N LEU A 199 -16.58 -15.67 7.61
CA LEU A 199 -17.23 -14.74 6.69
C LEU A 199 -16.25 -14.39 5.56
N PHE A 200 -16.68 -14.60 4.33
CA PHE A 200 -15.97 -14.20 3.13
C PHE A 200 -16.71 -13.01 2.50
N VAL A 201 -15.97 -11.94 2.26
CA VAL A 201 -16.51 -10.73 1.61
C VAL A 201 -15.61 -10.37 0.42
N THR A 202 -16.22 -10.23 -0.74
CA THR A 202 -15.55 -9.73 -1.94
C THR A 202 -16.16 -8.39 -2.32
N LEU A 203 -15.31 -7.40 -2.47
CA LEU A 203 -15.65 -6.07 -2.97
C LEU A 203 -15.09 -5.94 -4.39
N ASN A 204 -15.91 -5.47 -5.30
CA ASN A 204 -15.48 -5.23 -6.68
C ASN A 204 -16.01 -3.88 -7.16
N ASP A 205 -15.08 -3.05 -7.61
CA ASP A 205 -15.36 -1.74 -8.17
C ASP A 205 -14.39 -1.44 -9.31
N SER A 206 -14.92 -1.00 -10.44
CA SER A 206 -14.12 -0.67 -11.63
C SER A 206 -13.27 0.60 -11.46
N ALA A 207 -13.67 1.44 -10.52
CA ALA A 207 -13.00 2.68 -10.18
C ALA A 207 -11.98 2.52 -9.04
N GLY A 208 -12.10 1.44 -8.27
CA GLY A 208 -11.31 1.16 -7.08
C GLY A 208 -12.13 1.32 -5.79
N ILE A 209 -11.60 0.77 -4.72
CA ILE A 209 -12.25 0.79 -3.40
C ILE A 209 -11.43 1.69 -2.49
N LEU A 210 -12.06 2.73 -1.94
CA LEU A 210 -11.46 3.58 -0.93
C LEU A 210 -11.47 2.83 0.41
N SER A 211 -10.29 2.49 0.90
CA SER A 211 -10.13 1.69 2.13
C SER A 211 -9.37 2.43 3.23
N SER A 212 -9.10 3.72 3.03
CA SER A 212 -8.31 4.53 3.97
C SER A 212 -9.03 4.94 5.24
N GLY A 213 -10.37 4.85 5.29
CA GLY A 213 -11.16 5.16 6.48
C GLY A 213 -11.11 6.61 6.97
N ASN A 214 -10.50 7.51 6.20
CA ASN A 214 -10.30 8.90 6.62
C ASN A 214 -11.39 9.87 6.19
N GLU A 215 -12.34 9.39 5.41
CA GLU A 215 -13.48 10.17 4.96
C GLU A 215 -14.74 9.76 5.71
N LEU A 216 -15.56 10.74 6.09
CA LEU A 216 -16.80 10.50 6.79
C LEU A 216 -17.75 9.65 5.92
N GLY A 217 -18.12 8.46 6.42
CA GLY A 217 -19.02 7.54 5.70
C GLY A 217 -18.34 6.55 4.76
N HIS A 218 -17.00 6.55 4.63
CA HIS A 218 -16.25 5.63 3.78
C HIS A 218 -15.51 4.52 4.56
N ASP A 219 -15.87 4.29 5.81
CA ASP A 219 -15.30 3.21 6.62
C ASP A 219 -15.73 1.84 6.09
N LEU A 220 -14.74 0.97 5.89
CA LEU A 220 -14.99 -0.44 5.67
C LEU A 220 -15.28 -1.11 7.02
N LYS A 221 -16.55 -1.32 7.34
CA LYS A 221 -17.00 -1.88 8.61
C LYS A 221 -17.84 -3.14 8.41
N LEU A 222 -17.63 -4.12 9.27
CA LEU A 222 -18.56 -5.22 9.50
C LEU A 222 -19.36 -4.93 10.78
N ILE A 223 -20.66 -4.88 10.67
CA ILE A 223 -21.56 -4.71 11.81
C ILE A 223 -22.35 -6.02 11.96
N ILE A 224 -22.31 -6.62 13.15
CA ILE A 224 -23.03 -7.84 13.51
C ILE A 224 -24.04 -7.49 14.58
N ASP A 225 -25.31 -7.81 14.35
CA ASP A 225 -26.44 -7.60 15.28
C ASP A 225 -26.52 -6.15 15.82
N ASP A 226 -26.20 -5.17 15.00
CA ASP A 226 -26.14 -3.74 15.33
C ASP A 226 -25.27 -3.37 16.54
N THR A 227 -24.50 -4.32 17.06
CA THR A 227 -23.77 -4.18 18.33
C THR A 227 -22.25 -4.30 18.15
N VAL A 228 -21.79 -5.24 17.37
CA VAL A 228 -20.36 -5.47 17.14
C VAL A 228 -19.94 -4.84 15.83
N ALA A 229 -19.12 -3.80 15.90
CA ALA A 229 -18.53 -3.18 14.74
C ALA A 229 -17.04 -3.51 14.66
N VAL A 230 -16.61 -4.16 13.58
CA VAL A 230 -15.20 -4.39 13.27
C VAL A 230 -14.81 -3.53 12.08
N SER A 231 -13.86 -2.64 12.27
CA SER A 231 -13.32 -1.81 11.19
C SER A 231 -12.18 -2.54 10.49
N TYR A 232 -12.23 -2.58 9.17
CA TYR A 232 -11.23 -3.15 8.27
C TYR A 232 -10.49 -2.08 7.47
N ASN A 233 -10.52 -0.83 7.96
CA ASN A 233 -9.76 0.23 7.33
C ASN A 233 -8.28 -0.15 7.31
N LEU A 234 -7.63 0.09 6.19
CA LEU A 234 -6.22 -0.21 6.00
C LEU A 234 -5.39 0.91 6.65
N ASN A 235 -5.05 0.73 7.93
CA ASN A 235 -4.06 1.56 8.63
C ASN A 235 -2.66 1.00 8.44
#